data_af5f4d71e9ca0cec55e63b6f528782ad
#
_entry.id   af5f4d71e9ca0cec55e63b6f528782ad
#
_cell.length_a   1.000
_cell.length_b   1.000
_cell.length_c   1.000
_cell.angle_alpha   90.00
_cell.angle_beta   90.00
_cell.angle_gamma   90.00
#
_symmetry.space_group_name_H-M   'P 1'
#
loop_
_entity.id
_entity.type
_entity.pdbx_description
1 polymer ?
#
loop_
_entity_poly.entity_id
_entity_poly.type
_entity_poly.pdbx_seq_one_letter_code
_entity_poly.pdbx_strand_id
1 'polypeptide(L)'
;DIRADGKGYEEFYATAQEHNVRFVRGRVAEVAPFNGDEVLVRAEDTLLGTDMEGNFDLVVLSLGIIPNPSTQELARKLGVQVGADGFLLERHYKLRPVDSQREGVFVAGCSLGPKDVRETTLEAMATASRVATFVGKGEISLSPEVAYIIPEKCDACGICLQVCPVAA
;
A
#
# COMPACT_ATOMS: atom_id res chain seq x y z
N ASP A 1 -8.70 2.07 18.19
CA ASP A 1 -8.62 3.54 18.14
C ASP A 1 -8.92 4.06 16.75
N ILE A 2 -9.65 5.16 16.67
CA ILE A 2 -9.87 5.92 15.44
C ILE A 2 -8.64 6.83 15.22
N ARG A 3 -8.18 6.90 13.98
CA ARG A 3 -7.18 7.87 13.54
C ARG A 3 -7.81 8.70 12.43
N ALA A 4 -8.02 9.98 12.74
CA ALA A 4 -8.64 10.94 11.82
C ALA A 4 -7.56 11.86 11.23
N ASP A 5 -6.49 11.25 10.67
CA ASP A 5 -5.41 11.98 10.01
C ASP A 5 -5.80 12.35 8.58
N GLY A 6 -5.54 13.59 8.22
CA GLY A 6 -5.88 14.14 6.93
C GLY A 6 -6.88 15.29 7.01
N LYS A 7 -6.94 16.08 5.93
CA LYS A 7 -7.77 17.26 5.89
C LYS A 7 -9.25 16.90 5.90
N GLY A 8 -9.97 17.38 6.91
CA GLY A 8 -11.43 17.23 7.05
C GLY A 8 -11.86 15.90 7.70
N TYR A 9 -10.96 15.02 8.10
CA TYR A 9 -11.34 13.75 8.73
C TYR A 9 -11.80 13.91 10.18
N GLU A 10 -11.28 14.88 10.92
CA GLU A 10 -11.73 15.16 12.27
C GLU A 10 -13.18 15.71 12.28
N GLU A 11 -13.51 16.61 11.36
CA GLU A 11 -14.86 17.10 11.17
C GLU A 11 -15.80 15.98 10.72
N PHE A 12 -15.32 15.09 9.85
CA PHE A 12 -16.11 13.94 9.42
C PHE A 12 -16.38 12.96 10.58
N TYR A 13 -15.40 12.74 11.45
CA TYR A 13 -15.58 11.93 12.66
C TYR A 13 -16.63 12.54 13.61
N ALA A 14 -16.56 13.85 13.86
CA ALA A 14 -17.54 14.55 14.66
C ALA A 14 -18.96 14.46 14.06
N THR A 15 -19.09 14.70 12.74
CA THR A 15 -20.36 14.57 12.03
C THR A 15 -20.94 13.15 12.11
N ALA A 16 -20.11 12.12 12.02
CA ALA A 16 -20.56 10.74 12.19
C ALA A 16 -21.14 10.49 13.58
N GLN A 17 -20.54 11.06 14.63
CA GLN A 17 -21.08 10.98 15.99
C GLN A 17 -22.43 11.72 16.12
N GLU A 18 -22.60 12.87 15.49
CA GLU A 18 -23.89 13.59 15.43
C GLU A 18 -24.98 12.77 14.75
N HIS A 19 -24.61 11.92 13.80
CA HIS A 19 -25.49 10.96 13.14
C HIS A 19 -25.63 9.61 13.89
N ASN A 20 -25.35 9.60 15.18
CA ASN A 20 -25.48 8.44 16.08
C ASN A 20 -24.54 7.25 15.73
N VAL A 21 -23.46 7.46 15.02
CA VAL A 21 -22.42 6.45 14.86
C VAL A 21 -21.67 6.30 16.18
N ARG A 22 -21.70 5.11 16.77
CA ARG A 22 -20.99 4.82 18.02
C ARG A 22 -19.61 4.26 17.71
N PHE A 23 -18.60 4.90 18.26
CA PHE A 23 -17.21 4.43 18.17
C PHE A 23 -16.81 3.78 19.49
N VAL A 24 -16.45 2.52 19.45
CA VAL A 24 -16.02 1.75 20.62
C VAL A 24 -14.55 1.40 20.45
N ARG A 25 -13.76 1.75 21.44
CA ARG A 25 -12.34 1.40 21.46
C ARG A 25 -12.18 -0.02 21.92
N GLY A 26 -11.74 -0.90 21.03
CA GLY A 26 -11.57 -2.30 21.39
C GLY A 26 -11.13 -3.17 20.25
N ARG A 27 -11.31 -4.46 20.46
CA ARG A 27 -11.04 -5.49 19.45
C ARG A 27 -12.23 -6.44 19.36
N VAL A 28 -12.63 -6.76 18.15
CA VAL A 28 -13.59 -7.82 17.88
C VAL A 28 -12.91 -9.16 18.13
N ALA A 29 -13.50 -9.96 19.00
CA ALA A 29 -13.01 -11.30 19.35
C ALA A 29 -13.69 -12.38 18.52
N GLU A 30 -14.98 -12.21 18.20
CA GLU A 30 -15.76 -13.18 17.47
C GLU A 30 -16.83 -12.52 16.62
N VAL A 31 -17.05 -13.06 15.43
CA VAL A 31 -18.17 -12.76 14.55
C VAL A 31 -18.77 -14.10 14.14
N ALA A 32 -20.01 -14.36 14.53
CA ALA A 32 -20.68 -15.64 14.32
C ALA A 32 -22.10 -15.45 13.77
N PRO A 33 -22.64 -16.40 12.99
CA PRO A 33 -24.05 -16.42 12.63
C PRO A 33 -24.93 -16.52 13.88
N PHE A 34 -26.04 -15.81 13.88
CA PHE A 34 -27.02 -15.84 14.96
C PHE A 34 -28.44 -15.75 14.38
N ASN A 35 -29.36 -16.57 14.86
CA ASN A 35 -30.80 -16.57 14.54
C ASN A 35 -31.20 -16.08 13.14
N GLY A 36 -31.01 -16.92 12.13
CA GLY A 36 -31.35 -16.57 10.74
C GLY A 36 -30.34 -15.64 10.08
N ASP A 37 -30.73 -14.42 9.76
CA ASP A 37 -29.89 -13.47 9.01
C ASP A 37 -29.07 -12.53 9.92
N GLU A 38 -29.19 -12.65 11.24
CA GLU A 38 -28.42 -11.82 12.17
C GLU A 38 -27.00 -12.34 12.39
N VAL A 39 -26.12 -11.45 12.76
CA VAL A 39 -24.71 -11.70 13.06
C VAL A 39 -24.40 -11.29 14.49
N LEU A 40 -23.96 -12.23 15.31
CA LEU A 40 -23.46 -11.96 16.65
C LEU A 40 -22.03 -11.44 16.59
N VAL A 41 -21.76 -10.32 17.25
CA VAL A 41 -20.42 -9.79 17.43
C VAL A 41 -20.07 -9.73 18.91
N ARG A 42 -18.96 -10.33 19.29
CA ARG A 42 -18.35 -10.20 20.61
C ARG A 42 -17.07 -9.37 20.51
N ALA A 43 -16.93 -8.42 21.39
CA ALA A 43 -15.80 -7.52 21.43
C ALA A 43 -15.47 -7.11 22.87
N GLU A 44 -14.25 -6.67 23.09
CA GLU A 44 -13.85 -6.03 24.34
C GLU A 44 -13.90 -4.51 24.15
N ASP A 45 -14.58 -3.79 25.06
CA ASP A 45 -14.41 -2.34 25.21
C ASP A 45 -13.22 -2.09 26.11
N THR A 46 -12.08 -1.76 25.52
CA THR A 46 -10.83 -1.53 26.26
C THR A 46 -10.81 -0.21 27.02
N LEU A 47 -11.78 0.69 26.80
CA LEU A 47 -11.91 1.92 27.57
C LEU A 47 -12.64 1.67 28.89
N LEU A 48 -13.69 0.85 28.84
CA LEU A 48 -14.47 0.46 30.01
C LEU A 48 -13.94 -0.80 30.71
N GLY A 49 -13.08 -1.57 30.03
CA GLY A 49 -12.57 -2.86 30.52
C GLY A 49 -13.67 -3.93 30.64
N THR A 50 -14.66 -3.91 29.74
CA THR A 50 -15.81 -4.80 29.75
C THR A 50 -16.00 -5.49 28.41
N ASP A 51 -16.51 -6.71 28.49
CA ASP A 51 -16.95 -7.43 27.29
C ASP A 51 -18.27 -6.87 26.78
N MET A 52 -18.39 -6.80 25.47
CA MET A 52 -19.57 -6.38 24.73
C MET A 52 -20.07 -7.55 23.88
N GLU A 53 -21.37 -7.70 23.80
CA GLU A 53 -22.04 -8.59 22.86
C GLU A 53 -23.20 -7.86 22.20
N GLY A 54 -23.38 -8.04 20.91
CA GLY A 54 -24.48 -7.43 20.15
C GLY A 54 -24.81 -8.19 18.88
N ASN A 55 -26.10 -8.13 18.53
CA ASN A 55 -26.61 -8.69 17.27
C ASN A 55 -26.76 -7.58 16.25
N PHE A 56 -26.39 -7.87 15.01
CA PHE A 56 -26.38 -6.90 13.91
C PHE A 56 -26.97 -7.53 12.65
N ASP A 57 -27.65 -6.74 11.85
CA ASP A 57 -28.18 -7.15 10.54
C ASP A 57 -27.04 -7.26 9.51
N LEU A 58 -25.96 -6.49 9.67
CA LEU A 58 -24.82 -6.48 8.78
C LEU A 58 -23.54 -6.15 9.55
N VAL A 59 -22.49 -6.90 9.27
CA VAL A 59 -21.13 -6.62 9.76
C VAL A 59 -20.22 -6.37 8.56
N VAL A 60 -19.62 -5.17 8.50
CA VAL A 60 -18.64 -4.80 7.48
C VAL A 60 -17.24 -4.87 8.04
N LEU A 61 -16.42 -5.78 7.50
CA LEU A 61 -15.03 -5.93 7.90
C LEU A 61 -14.15 -4.99 7.09
N SER A 62 -13.48 -4.06 7.76
CA SER A 62 -12.45 -3.20 7.17
C SER A 62 -11.10 -3.92 7.25
N LEU A 63 -10.84 -4.77 6.27
CA LEU A 63 -9.61 -5.58 6.21
C LEU A 63 -8.41 -4.76 5.72
N GLY A 64 -7.21 -5.20 6.10
CA GLY A 64 -5.97 -4.66 5.56
C GLY A 64 -5.77 -5.05 4.09
N ILE A 65 -4.99 -4.25 3.38
CA ILE A 65 -4.58 -4.51 2.00
C ILE A 65 -3.21 -5.18 2.04
N ILE A 66 -3.07 -6.29 1.33
CA ILE A 66 -1.79 -7.00 1.17
C ILE A 66 -1.37 -6.95 -0.30
N PRO A 67 -0.07 -7.06 -0.60
CA PRO A 67 0.40 -7.09 -1.98
C PRO A 67 -0.09 -8.34 -2.71
N ASN A 68 -0.31 -8.22 -4.01
CA ASN A 68 -0.66 -9.38 -4.83
C ASN A 68 0.50 -10.39 -4.83
N PRO A 69 0.25 -11.71 -4.71
CA PRO A 69 1.30 -12.72 -4.74
C PRO A 69 2.22 -12.67 -5.97
N SER A 70 1.72 -12.20 -7.11
CA SER A 70 2.50 -12.04 -8.34
C SER A 70 3.37 -10.77 -8.38
N THR A 71 3.27 -9.88 -7.38
CA THR A 71 4.00 -8.60 -7.36
C THR A 71 5.51 -8.80 -7.46
N GLN A 72 6.08 -9.77 -6.75
CA GLN A 72 7.52 -10.05 -6.78
C GLN A 72 8.00 -10.52 -8.16
N GLU A 73 7.22 -11.38 -8.83
CA GLU A 73 7.56 -11.84 -10.18
C GLU A 73 7.51 -10.68 -11.18
N LEU A 74 6.46 -9.87 -11.12
CA LEU A 74 6.31 -8.69 -11.96
C LEU A 74 7.45 -7.68 -11.73
N ALA A 75 7.75 -7.39 -10.46
CA ALA A 75 8.83 -6.49 -10.08
C ALA A 75 10.18 -6.92 -10.65
N ARG A 76 10.50 -8.22 -10.54
CA ARG A 76 11.73 -8.78 -11.13
C ARG A 76 11.77 -8.64 -12.65
N LYS A 77 10.66 -8.92 -13.35
CA LYS A 77 10.55 -8.75 -14.81
C LYS A 77 10.75 -7.31 -15.25
N LEU A 78 10.23 -6.36 -14.46
CA LEU A 78 10.30 -4.93 -14.76
C LEU A 78 11.57 -4.24 -14.21
N GLY A 79 12.34 -4.91 -13.35
CA GLY A 79 13.51 -4.32 -12.68
C GLY A 79 13.12 -3.24 -11.66
N VAL A 80 12.00 -3.44 -10.94
CA VAL A 80 11.50 -2.55 -9.90
C VAL A 80 11.74 -3.17 -8.52
N GLN A 81 12.09 -2.35 -7.55
CA GLN A 81 12.30 -2.80 -6.18
C GLN A 81 10.99 -3.12 -5.47
N VAL A 82 11.07 -4.05 -4.51
CA VAL A 82 9.98 -4.43 -3.62
C VAL A 82 10.41 -4.13 -2.18
N GLY A 83 9.53 -3.54 -1.39
CA GLY A 83 9.74 -3.28 0.03
C GLY A 83 9.68 -4.55 0.88
N ALA A 84 10.09 -4.42 2.14
CA ALA A 84 10.01 -5.52 3.12
C ALA A 84 8.55 -5.98 3.38
N ASP A 85 7.59 -5.12 3.10
CA ASP A 85 6.13 -5.36 3.18
C ASP A 85 5.55 -6.05 1.93
N GLY A 86 6.37 -6.22 0.88
CA GLY A 86 5.99 -6.88 -0.38
C GLY A 86 5.35 -5.97 -1.42
N PHE A 87 5.19 -4.66 -1.16
CA PHE A 87 4.73 -3.69 -2.14
C PHE A 87 5.89 -3.17 -3.00
N LEU A 88 5.56 -2.65 -4.18
CA LEU A 88 6.56 -1.99 -5.03
C LEU A 88 7.07 -0.72 -4.36
N LEU A 89 8.32 -0.37 -4.64
CA LEU A 89 8.90 0.88 -4.13
C LEU A 89 9.01 1.92 -5.23
N GLU A 90 8.70 3.14 -4.87
CA GLU A 90 9.03 4.32 -5.67
C GLU A 90 10.53 4.65 -5.56
N ARG A 91 11.02 5.40 -6.54
CA ARG A 91 12.43 5.81 -6.57
C ARG A 91 12.83 6.69 -5.39
N HIS A 92 11.91 7.55 -4.95
CA HIS A 92 12.09 8.40 -3.78
C HIS A 92 10.74 8.97 -3.35
N TYR A 93 10.30 8.64 -2.16
CA TYR A 93 8.95 8.94 -1.67
C TYR A 93 8.55 10.44 -1.67
N LYS A 94 9.50 11.37 -1.57
CA LYS A 94 9.23 12.82 -1.66
C LYS A 94 9.49 13.42 -3.04
N LEU A 95 10.61 13.05 -3.67
CA LEU A 95 11.08 13.71 -4.89
C LEU A 95 10.63 12.99 -6.16
N ARG A 96 10.34 11.69 -6.08
CA ARG A 96 9.96 10.83 -7.19
C ARG A 96 8.93 9.79 -6.75
N PRO A 97 7.75 10.23 -6.25
CA PRO A 97 6.79 9.37 -5.56
C PRO A 97 6.05 8.39 -6.48
N VAL A 98 6.10 8.58 -7.79
CA VAL A 98 5.45 7.71 -8.80
C VAL A 98 6.43 7.17 -9.84
N ASP A 99 7.69 7.56 -9.78
CA ASP A 99 8.75 7.00 -10.62
C ASP A 99 9.32 5.73 -9.94
N SER A 100 9.59 4.68 -10.70
CA SER A 100 10.36 3.55 -10.19
C SER A 100 11.87 3.78 -10.36
N GLN A 101 12.68 2.82 -9.89
CA GLN A 101 14.13 2.82 -10.14
C GLN A 101 14.46 2.60 -11.61
N ARG A 102 13.54 1.99 -12.36
CA ARG A 102 13.67 1.74 -13.79
C ARG A 102 13.07 2.90 -14.59
N GLU A 103 13.88 3.56 -15.41
CA GLU A 103 13.39 4.62 -16.29
C GLU A 103 12.31 4.09 -17.24
N GLY A 104 11.21 4.84 -17.37
CA GLY A 104 10.06 4.47 -18.18
C GLY A 104 9.05 3.54 -17.50
N VAL A 105 9.32 3.12 -16.27
CA VAL A 105 8.37 2.38 -15.43
C VAL A 105 7.90 3.28 -14.29
N PHE A 106 6.58 3.43 -14.19
CA PHE A 106 5.92 4.23 -13.17
C PHE A 106 5.06 3.35 -12.28
N VAL A 107 4.90 3.72 -11.03
CA VAL A 107 4.16 2.98 -10.02
C VAL A 107 3.19 3.92 -9.31
N ALA A 108 1.99 3.46 -8.99
CA ALA A 108 0.97 4.28 -8.32
C ALA A 108 -0.08 3.44 -7.60
N GLY A 109 -0.80 4.06 -6.67
CA GLY A 109 -1.94 3.48 -5.97
C GLY A 109 -1.56 2.32 -5.06
N CYS A 110 -2.45 1.36 -4.92
CA CYS A 110 -2.25 0.22 -4.03
C CYS A 110 -1.11 -0.73 -4.43
N SER A 111 -0.40 -0.48 -5.53
CA SER A 111 0.85 -1.18 -5.84
C SER A 111 2.02 -0.72 -4.95
N LEU A 112 1.96 0.50 -4.40
CA LEU A 112 2.95 1.09 -3.50
C LEU A 112 2.64 0.87 -2.01
N GLY A 113 1.43 0.44 -1.69
CA GLY A 113 0.98 0.26 -0.32
C GLY A 113 -0.52 0.47 -0.16
N PRO A 114 -1.06 0.23 1.04
CA PRO A 114 -2.47 0.51 1.32
C PRO A 114 -2.78 2.00 1.15
N LYS A 115 -3.78 2.32 0.32
CA LYS A 115 -4.21 3.67 0.01
C LYS A 115 -5.72 3.74 -0.19
N ASP A 116 -6.30 4.89 0.09
CA ASP A 116 -7.69 5.17 -0.22
C ASP A 116 -7.89 5.57 -1.70
N VAL A 117 -9.15 5.73 -2.10
CA VAL A 117 -9.52 6.10 -3.48
C VAL A 117 -8.98 7.49 -3.84
N ARG A 118 -8.99 8.42 -2.88
CA ARG A 118 -8.51 9.80 -3.09
C ARG A 118 -7.01 9.82 -3.34
N GLU A 119 -6.24 9.16 -2.50
CA GLU A 119 -4.78 9.03 -2.64
C GLU A 119 -4.41 8.33 -3.94
N THR A 120 -5.09 7.22 -4.26
CA THR A 120 -4.90 6.49 -5.52
C THR A 120 -5.17 7.38 -6.74
N THR A 121 -6.23 8.18 -6.69
CA THR A 121 -6.57 9.11 -7.78
C THR A 121 -5.51 10.20 -7.95
N LEU A 122 -5.04 10.79 -6.86
CA LEU A 122 -3.97 11.80 -6.89
C LEU A 122 -2.67 11.24 -7.47
N GLU A 123 -2.28 10.03 -7.08
CA GLU A 123 -1.10 9.37 -7.64
C GLU A 123 -1.28 9.00 -9.12
N ALA A 124 -2.47 8.58 -9.54
CA ALA A 124 -2.76 8.33 -10.95
C ALA A 124 -2.60 9.61 -11.78
N MET A 125 -3.07 10.75 -11.29
CA MET A 125 -2.89 12.06 -11.95
C MET A 125 -1.42 12.48 -11.99
N ALA A 126 -0.69 12.29 -10.89
CA ALA A 126 0.74 12.56 -10.82
C ALA A 126 1.52 11.68 -11.81
N THR A 127 1.18 10.39 -11.88
CA THR A 127 1.75 9.44 -12.83
C THR A 127 1.49 9.87 -14.27
N ALA A 128 0.26 10.23 -14.62
CA ALA A 128 -0.09 10.72 -15.96
C ALA A 128 0.75 11.95 -16.36
N SER A 129 0.91 12.90 -15.44
CA SER A 129 1.77 14.08 -15.65
C SER A 129 3.23 13.70 -15.87
N ARG A 130 3.75 12.75 -15.09
CA ARG A 130 5.13 12.24 -15.24
C ARG A 130 5.33 11.51 -16.57
N VAL A 131 4.38 10.66 -16.96
CA VAL A 131 4.40 9.97 -18.25
C VAL A 131 4.38 10.98 -19.40
N ALA A 132 3.50 11.99 -19.34
CA ALA A 132 3.42 13.03 -20.36
C ALA A 132 4.75 13.81 -20.49
N THR A 133 5.38 14.14 -19.36
CA THR A 133 6.70 14.79 -19.35
C THR A 133 7.78 13.88 -19.94
N PHE A 134 7.73 12.59 -19.65
CA PHE A 134 8.69 11.61 -20.15
C PHE A 134 8.56 11.41 -21.66
N VAL A 135 7.34 11.19 -22.15
CA VAL A 135 7.06 10.98 -23.58
C VAL A 135 7.27 12.26 -24.39
N GLY A 136 6.89 13.42 -23.83
CA GLY A 136 7.00 14.73 -24.50
C GLY A 136 8.44 15.17 -24.80
N LYS A 137 9.44 14.56 -24.17
CA LYS A 137 10.86 14.86 -24.48
C LYS A 137 11.33 14.27 -25.82
N GLY A 138 10.64 13.26 -26.34
CA GLY A 138 11.01 12.57 -27.57
C GLY A 138 12.29 11.73 -27.47
N GLU A 139 13.05 11.87 -26.40
CA GLU A 139 14.30 11.15 -26.12
C GLU A 139 14.41 10.80 -24.64
N ILE A 140 15.12 9.71 -24.35
CA ILE A 140 15.40 9.27 -22.99
C ILE A 140 16.90 9.40 -22.74
N SER A 141 17.25 10.22 -21.74
CA SER A 141 18.62 10.28 -21.22
C SER A 141 18.81 9.19 -20.18
N LEU A 142 19.57 8.17 -20.53
CA LEU A 142 19.95 7.10 -19.59
C LEU A 142 21.29 7.44 -18.93
N SER A 143 21.43 7.08 -17.65
CA SER A 143 22.74 7.14 -17.00
C SER A 143 23.68 6.13 -17.67
N PRO A 144 24.89 6.54 -18.08
CA PRO A 144 25.88 5.61 -18.60
C PRO A 144 26.48 4.72 -17.49
N GLU A 145 26.27 5.05 -16.23
CA GLU A 145 26.79 4.31 -15.09
C GLU A 145 25.91 3.07 -14.85
N VAL A 146 26.35 1.93 -15.38
CA VAL A 146 25.72 0.63 -15.16
C VAL A 146 26.73 -0.34 -14.56
N ALA A 147 26.26 -1.18 -13.64
CA ALA A 147 27.10 -2.28 -13.14
C ALA A 147 27.37 -3.28 -14.27
N TYR A 148 28.61 -3.59 -14.49
CA TYR A 148 29.03 -4.59 -15.48
C TYR A 148 29.91 -5.66 -14.81
N ILE A 149 29.55 -6.92 -15.00
CA ILE A 149 30.36 -8.07 -14.55
C ILE A 149 31.40 -8.37 -15.61
N ILE A 150 32.67 -8.33 -15.23
CA ILE A 150 33.77 -8.71 -16.10
C ILE A 150 33.90 -10.25 -16.04
N PRO A 151 33.51 -10.99 -17.09
CA PRO A 151 33.46 -12.47 -17.04
C PRO A 151 34.79 -13.13 -16.64
N GLU A 152 35.90 -12.55 -17.12
CA GLU A 152 37.26 -13.08 -16.90
C GLU A 152 37.74 -12.90 -15.45
N LYS A 153 37.04 -12.03 -14.66
CA LYS A 153 37.32 -11.78 -13.25
C LYS A 153 36.26 -12.32 -12.33
N CYS A 154 35.22 -12.94 -12.88
CA CYS A 154 34.10 -13.46 -12.13
C CYS A 154 34.40 -14.89 -11.66
N ASP A 155 34.45 -15.08 -10.35
CA ASP A 155 34.61 -16.39 -9.69
C ASP A 155 33.26 -17.01 -9.25
N ALA A 156 32.15 -16.46 -9.72
CA ALA A 156 30.80 -16.92 -9.42
C ALA A 156 30.43 -16.92 -7.91
N CYS A 157 31.06 -16.08 -7.09
CA CYS A 157 30.78 -16.01 -5.64
C CYS A 157 29.37 -15.53 -5.25
N GLY A 158 28.62 -14.96 -6.18
CA GLY A 158 27.23 -14.52 -5.96
C GLY A 158 27.04 -13.26 -5.10
N ILE A 159 28.10 -12.59 -4.68
CA ILE A 159 28.00 -11.36 -3.85
C ILE A 159 27.21 -10.26 -4.57
N CYS A 160 27.42 -10.10 -5.90
CA CYS A 160 26.68 -9.12 -6.70
C CYS A 160 25.17 -9.36 -6.69
N LEU A 161 24.72 -10.61 -6.61
CA LEU A 161 23.29 -10.95 -6.48
C LEU A 161 22.73 -10.60 -5.10
N GLN A 162 23.54 -10.75 -4.05
CA GLN A 162 23.13 -10.48 -2.67
C GLN A 162 22.98 -8.97 -2.39
N VAL A 163 23.82 -8.15 -3.03
CA VAL A 163 23.81 -6.70 -2.84
C VAL A 163 22.96 -5.96 -3.87
N CYS A 164 22.47 -6.65 -4.90
CA CYS A 164 21.66 -6.05 -5.95
C CYS A 164 20.26 -5.73 -5.44
N PRO A 165 19.86 -4.46 -5.38
CA PRO A 165 18.55 -4.07 -4.84
C PRO A 165 17.37 -4.47 -5.73
N VAL A 166 17.63 -4.83 -6.98
CA VAL A 166 16.61 -5.24 -7.97
C VAL A 166 16.71 -6.71 -8.37
N ALA A 167 17.58 -7.48 -7.73
CA ALA A 167 17.80 -8.89 -7.97
C ALA A 167 18.04 -9.23 -9.47
N ALA A 168 18.77 -8.38 -10.16
CA ALA A 168 19.07 -8.50 -11.60
C ALA A 168 20.12 -9.56 -11.88
#